data_e0c06c55c5ecfcb34d35b72a4917f2bb
#
_entry.id   e0c06c55c5ecfcb34d35b72a4917f2bb
#
_cell.length_a   1.000
_cell.length_b   1.000
_cell.length_c   1.000
_cell.angle_alpha   90.00
_cell.angle_beta   90.00
_cell.angle_gamma   90.00
#
_symmetry.space_group_name_H-M   'P 1'
#
loop_
_entity.id
_entity.type
_entity.pdbx_description
1 polymer ?
#
loop_
_entity_poly.entity_id
_entity_poly.type
_entity_poly.pdbx_seq_one_letter_code
_entity_poly.pdbx_strand_id
1 'polypeptide(L)'
;AMAALKVDFVELGLRSLKNVGFKGQCAFSTDTFIDNLKIPIELMDKICVMVNGSEFILEKKDPSDFEDQKFFQVSVLEKLFKRKSQSRVSLVRIACHIHEFEACLPVSTWLHEQGYLVGFNLMQIADRTKEEIKTLARKANFFPIDILYFADSMGGLNPKEVNEIVTAFKKGWKGELGRHTHDNLGQAISNSLQAVSDGVTWADSTV
;
A
#
# COMPACT_ATOMS: atom_id res chain seq x y z
N ALA A 1 14.45 18.23 -4.78
CA ALA A 1 13.02 18.57 -4.69
C ALA A 1 12.41 18.04 -3.39
N MET A 2 12.33 16.71 -3.15
CA MET A 2 11.65 16.08 -2.01
C MET A 2 12.13 16.55 -0.64
N ALA A 3 13.45 16.65 -0.40
CA ALA A 3 13.99 17.18 0.86
C ALA A 3 13.52 18.62 1.14
N ALA A 4 13.46 19.48 0.09
CA ALA A 4 12.98 20.85 0.22
C ALA A 4 11.47 20.94 0.50
N LEU A 5 10.69 19.97 0.05
CA LEU A 5 9.24 19.90 0.30
C LEU A 5 8.89 19.35 1.68
N LYS A 6 9.90 18.89 2.46
CA LYS A 6 9.72 18.30 3.80
C LYS A 6 8.69 17.16 3.83
N VAL A 7 8.68 16.34 2.79
CA VAL A 7 7.79 15.17 2.74
C VAL A 7 8.09 14.19 3.87
N ASP A 8 7.07 13.46 4.32
CA ASP A 8 7.21 12.48 5.39
C ASP A 8 7.87 11.19 4.89
N PHE A 9 7.51 10.75 3.68
CA PHE A 9 8.11 9.58 3.02
C PHE A 9 8.33 9.84 1.53
N VAL A 10 9.28 9.09 0.95
CA VAL A 10 9.55 9.04 -0.49
C VAL A 10 9.43 7.61 -0.95
N GLU A 11 8.39 7.31 -1.72
CA GLU A 11 8.26 6.01 -2.37
C GLU A 11 9.09 5.97 -3.64
N LEU A 12 10.09 5.08 -3.67
CA LEU A 12 10.99 4.93 -4.82
C LEU A 12 10.37 4.13 -5.96
N GLY A 13 9.37 3.32 -5.67
CA GLY A 13 8.68 2.48 -6.62
C GLY A 13 8.50 1.05 -6.14
N LEU A 14 8.41 0.10 -7.07
CA LEU A 14 8.11 -1.29 -6.77
C LEU A 14 9.35 -2.06 -6.31
N ARG A 15 9.14 -3.02 -5.41
CA ARG A 15 10.10 -4.08 -5.06
C ARG A 15 9.50 -5.42 -5.52
N SER A 16 9.54 -5.67 -6.83
CA SER A 16 8.95 -6.86 -7.42
C SER A 16 9.85 -8.09 -7.28
N LEU A 17 9.25 -9.26 -7.12
CA LEU A 17 9.94 -10.55 -7.04
C LEU A 17 10.55 -10.95 -8.39
N LYS A 18 9.83 -10.69 -9.48
CA LYS A 18 10.22 -11.11 -10.83
C LYS A 18 10.86 -9.95 -11.58
N ASN A 19 12.17 -10.05 -11.82
CA ASN A 19 12.90 -9.13 -12.68
C ASN A 19 12.91 -9.68 -14.10
N VAL A 20 11.81 -9.48 -14.85
CA VAL A 20 11.65 -9.93 -16.24
C VAL A 20 11.44 -8.72 -17.14
N GLY A 21 12.39 -8.49 -18.04
CA GLY A 21 12.39 -7.35 -18.95
C GLY A 21 12.65 -6.01 -18.26
N PHE A 22 12.79 -4.96 -19.05
CA PHE A 22 12.98 -3.60 -18.52
C PHE A 22 11.64 -2.95 -18.23
N LYS A 23 11.36 -2.69 -16.96
CA LYS A 23 10.15 -2.01 -16.46
C LYS A 23 10.47 -0.66 -15.78
N GLY A 24 11.66 -0.10 -16.05
CA GLY A 24 12.17 1.07 -15.37
C GLY A 24 13.06 0.71 -14.16
N GLN A 25 13.92 1.65 -13.76
CA GLN A 25 14.90 1.42 -12.69
C GLN A 25 14.25 1.12 -11.33
N CYS A 26 13.11 1.76 -11.05
CA CYS A 26 12.43 1.65 -9.77
C CYS A 26 11.38 0.52 -9.71
N ALA A 27 11.32 -0.37 -10.71
CA ALA A 27 10.50 -1.58 -10.64
C ALA A 27 11.09 -2.67 -9.74
N PHE A 28 12.40 -2.58 -9.44
CA PHE A 28 13.16 -3.56 -8.65
C PHE A 28 14.02 -2.84 -7.61
N SER A 29 13.37 -2.08 -6.72
CA SER A 29 14.02 -1.26 -5.69
C SER A 29 14.62 -2.13 -4.58
N THR A 30 15.67 -2.89 -4.91
CA THR A 30 16.42 -3.72 -3.96
C THR A 30 17.23 -2.86 -2.99
N ASP A 31 17.65 -3.42 -1.84
CA ASP A 31 18.51 -2.69 -0.89
C ASP A 31 19.82 -2.25 -1.55
N THR A 32 20.43 -3.12 -2.36
CA THR A 32 21.66 -2.77 -3.11
C THR A 32 21.43 -1.60 -4.09
N PHE A 33 20.29 -1.54 -4.76
CA PHE A 33 19.93 -0.42 -5.63
C PHE A 33 19.80 0.87 -4.80
N ILE A 34 19.07 0.81 -3.69
CA ILE A 34 18.82 1.96 -2.81
C ILE A 34 20.13 2.46 -2.17
N ASP A 35 21.03 1.56 -1.78
CA ASP A 35 22.31 1.89 -1.19
C ASP A 35 23.24 2.67 -2.15
N ASN A 36 23.09 2.43 -3.45
CA ASN A 36 23.82 3.15 -4.50
C ASN A 36 23.20 4.51 -4.88
N LEU A 37 22.00 4.83 -4.38
CA LEU A 37 21.40 6.13 -4.62
C LEU A 37 22.05 7.20 -3.72
N LYS A 38 22.22 8.40 -4.27
CA LYS A 38 22.65 9.59 -3.50
C LYS A 38 21.43 10.19 -2.79
N ILE A 39 20.99 9.54 -1.71
CA ILE A 39 19.84 9.98 -0.93
C ILE A 39 20.31 11.10 0.03
N PRO A 40 19.65 12.28 0.03
CA PRO A 40 19.89 13.31 1.04
C PRO A 40 19.70 12.78 2.46
N ILE A 41 20.49 13.29 3.40
CA ILE A 41 20.47 12.83 4.79
C ILE A 41 19.09 12.96 5.44
N GLU A 42 18.34 14.00 5.07
CA GLU A 42 16.99 14.29 5.57
C GLU A 42 15.95 13.27 5.12
N LEU A 43 16.27 12.45 4.12
CA LEU A 43 15.37 11.44 3.56
C LEU A 43 15.82 10.00 3.86
N MET A 44 16.96 9.80 4.53
CA MET A 44 17.51 8.44 4.72
C MET A 44 16.60 7.49 5.48
N ASP A 45 15.83 8.00 6.44
CA ASP A 45 14.87 7.21 7.24
C ASP A 45 13.42 7.32 6.73
N LYS A 46 13.24 7.88 5.53
CA LYS A 46 11.93 8.17 4.94
C LYS A 46 11.68 7.40 3.63
N ILE A 47 12.45 6.36 3.38
CA ILE A 47 12.34 5.59 2.14
C ILE A 47 11.19 4.60 2.25
N CYS A 48 10.33 4.63 1.24
CA CYS A 48 9.22 3.69 1.06
C CYS A 48 9.42 2.87 -0.22
N VAL A 49 8.95 1.65 -0.21
CA VAL A 49 8.80 0.81 -1.40
C VAL A 49 7.41 0.19 -1.42
N MET A 50 6.90 -0.05 -2.62
CA MET A 50 5.64 -0.77 -2.81
C MET A 50 5.91 -2.20 -3.26
N VAL A 51 5.09 -3.13 -2.80
CA VAL A 51 5.05 -4.52 -3.25
C VAL A 51 3.65 -4.87 -3.75
N ASN A 52 3.58 -5.80 -4.69
CA ASN A 52 2.29 -6.28 -5.17
C ASN A 52 1.86 -7.49 -4.34
N GLY A 53 0.69 -7.41 -3.71
CA GLY A 53 0.14 -8.46 -2.87
C GLY A 53 0.00 -9.80 -3.58
N SER A 54 -0.36 -9.79 -4.87
CA SER A 54 -0.47 -11.01 -5.67
C SER A 54 0.83 -11.82 -5.78
N GLU A 55 2.00 -11.20 -5.58
CA GLU A 55 3.28 -11.91 -5.63
C GLU A 55 3.52 -12.81 -4.39
N PHE A 56 2.77 -12.59 -3.32
CA PHE A 56 2.90 -13.34 -2.05
C PHE A 56 1.84 -14.40 -1.85
N ILE A 57 0.82 -14.43 -2.71
CA ILE A 57 -0.32 -15.33 -2.57
C ILE A 57 -0.14 -16.53 -3.51
N LEU A 58 -0.27 -17.73 -2.97
CA LEU A 58 -0.49 -18.93 -3.76
C LEU A 58 -1.96 -19.31 -3.72
N GLU A 59 -2.49 -19.63 -4.88
CA GLU A 59 -3.77 -20.31 -5.01
C GLU A 59 -3.49 -21.83 -5.02
N LYS A 60 -3.96 -22.56 -4.02
CA LYS A 60 -4.10 -24.01 -4.12
C LYS A 60 -5.47 -24.29 -4.70
N LYS A 61 -5.49 -24.85 -5.88
CA LYS A 61 -6.68 -25.52 -6.41
C LYS A 61 -6.70 -26.95 -5.85
N ASP A 62 -7.48 -27.19 -4.81
CA ASP A 62 -7.81 -28.53 -4.40
C ASP A 62 -9.04 -28.96 -5.20
N PRO A 63 -8.96 -30.07 -5.99
CA PRO A 63 -10.11 -30.54 -6.77
C PRO A 63 -11.32 -30.96 -5.94
N SER A 64 -11.13 -31.11 -4.62
CA SER A 64 -12.18 -31.54 -3.66
C SER A 64 -12.79 -30.37 -2.88
N ASP A 65 -12.19 -29.15 -2.92
CA ASP A 65 -12.72 -27.97 -2.24
C ASP A 65 -13.44 -27.05 -3.21
N PHE A 66 -14.62 -26.61 -2.83
CA PHE A 66 -15.42 -25.65 -3.59
C PHE A 66 -14.92 -24.22 -3.50
N GLU A 67 -13.90 -23.91 -2.67
CA GLU A 67 -13.29 -22.61 -2.52
C GLU A 67 -11.77 -22.68 -2.73
N ASP A 68 -11.26 -21.88 -3.67
CA ASP A 68 -9.82 -21.70 -3.86
C ASP A 68 -9.20 -21.08 -2.59
N GLN A 69 -8.42 -21.87 -1.84
CA GLN A 69 -7.73 -21.37 -0.66
C GLN A 69 -6.48 -20.58 -1.07
N LYS A 70 -6.43 -19.33 -0.70
CA LYS A 70 -5.28 -18.44 -0.91
C LYS A 70 -4.38 -18.46 0.32
N PHE A 71 -3.09 -18.75 0.11
CA PHE A 71 -2.09 -18.82 1.17
C PHE A 71 -0.97 -17.81 0.96
N PHE A 72 -0.55 -17.22 2.04
CA PHE A 72 0.61 -16.35 2.09
C PHE A 72 1.93 -17.14 2.18
N GLN A 73 2.97 -16.68 1.46
CA GLN A 73 4.29 -17.30 1.44
C GLN A 73 5.37 -16.44 2.10
N VAL A 74 5.83 -16.83 3.29
CA VAL A 74 6.96 -16.20 4.00
C VAL A 74 8.23 -16.21 3.16
N SER A 75 8.54 -17.32 2.50
CA SER A 75 9.77 -17.50 1.72
C SER A 75 9.94 -16.50 0.56
N VAL A 76 8.86 -15.88 0.11
CA VAL A 76 8.91 -14.80 -0.89
C VAL A 76 9.35 -13.50 -0.24
N LEU A 77 8.83 -13.18 0.94
CA LEU A 77 9.21 -11.98 1.69
C LEU A 77 10.68 -12.03 2.11
N GLU A 78 11.17 -13.18 2.57
CA GLU A 78 12.58 -13.38 2.95
C GLU A 78 13.56 -13.13 1.79
N LYS A 79 13.13 -13.33 0.55
CA LYS A 79 13.93 -12.99 -0.64
C LYS A 79 13.97 -11.49 -0.92
N LEU A 80 12.91 -10.76 -0.56
CA LEU A 80 12.76 -9.34 -0.88
C LEU A 80 13.21 -8.42 0.24
N PHE A 81 13.09 -8.86 1.50
CA PHE A 81 13.31 -8.02 2.66
C PHE A 81 14.29 -8.65 3.65
N LYS A 82 15.20 -7.82 4.15
CA LYS A 82 16.01 -8.07 5.34
C LYS A 82 15.31 -7.46 6.56
N ARG A 83 15.90 -7.60 7.73
CA ARG A 83 15.47 -6.79 8.89
C ARG A 83 15.65 -5.30 8.61
N LYS A 84 14.76 -4.46 9.13
CA LYS A 84 14.80 -2.99 8.99
C LYS A 84 16.18 -2.41 9.36
N SER A 85 16.84 -2.97 10.39
CA SER A 85 18.17 -2.54 10.81
C SER A 85 19.27 -2.72 9.74
N GLN A 86 18.99 -3.48 8.68
CA GLN A 86 19.91 -3.75 7.56
C GLN A 86 19.39 -3.15 6.24
N SER A 87 18.35 -2.31 6.29
CA SER A 87 17.74 -1.70 5.13
C SER A 87 17.47 -0.21 5.37
N ARG A 88 17.60 0.61 4.34
CA ARG A 88 17.18 2.02 4.37
C ARG A 88 15.68 2.20 4.22
N VAL A 89 14.97 1.17 3.81
CA VAL A 89 13.51 1.20 3.71
C VAL A 89 12.90 1.29 5.10
N SER A 90 11.97 2.20 5.30
CA SER A 90 11.26 2.39 6.57
C SER A 90 9.80 1.98 6.48
N LEU A 91 9.15 2.22 5.35
CA LEU A 91 7.75 1.89 5.10
C LEU A 91 7.63 0.94 3.90
N VAL A 92 6.89 -0.14 4.07
CA VAL A 92 6.52 -1.04 2.97
C VAL A 92 5.02 -0.92 2.73
N ARG A 93 4.63 -0.57 1.50
CA ARG A 93 3.23 -0.50 1.09
C ARG A 93 2.86 -1.74 0.27
N ILE A 94 1.77 -2.37 0.63
CA ILE A 94 1.26 -3.56 -0.04
C ILE A 94 0.09 -3.13 -0.92
N ALA A 95 0.30 -3.09 -2.24
CA ALA A 95 -0.79 -2.87 -3.19
C ALA A 95 -1.52 -4.19 -3.43
N CYS A 96 -2.81 -4.23 -3.20
CA CYS A 96 -3.62 -5.42 -3.42
C CYS A 96 -5.02 -5.08 -3.92
N HIS A 97 -5.59 -5.98 -4.69
CA HIS A 97 -6.99 -5.94 -5.01
C HIS A 97 -7.84 -6.38 -3.81
N ILE A 98 -9.11 -5.98 -3.81
CA ILE A 98 -10.03 -6.28 -2.71
C ILE A 98 -10.15 -7.80 -2.45
N HIS A 99 -10.17 -8.62 -3.50
CA HIS A 99 -10.27 -10.07 -3.38
C HIS A 99 -8.97 -10.75 -2.89
N GLU A 100 -7.86 -10.02 -2.84
CA GLU A 100 -6.56 -10.48 -2.32
C GLU A 100 -6.33 -10.01 -0.88
N PHE A 101 -7.08 -9.02 -0.42
CA PHE A 101 -6.80 -8.29 0.81
C PHE A 101 -6.65 -9.21 2.03
N GLU A 102 -7.62 -10.10 2.25
CA GLU A 102 -7.60 -11.00 3.42
C GLU A 102 -6.40 -11.94 3.39
N ALA A 103 -6.04 -12.47 2.22
CA ALA A 103 -4.88 -13.32 2.05
C ALA A 103 -3.55 -12.57 2.22
N CYS A 104 -3.53 -11.25 1.97
CA CYS A 104 -2.37 -10.39 2.16
C CYS A 104 -2.18 -9.93 3.61
N LEU A 105 -3.22 -9.94 4.45
CA LEU A 105 -3.13 -9.42 5.82
C LEU A 105 -1.97 -10.01 6.65
N PRO A 106 -1.66 -11.33 6.61
CA PRO A 106 -0.53 -11.89 7.34
C PRO A 106 0.84 -11.33 6.93
N VAL A 107 0.97 -10.75 5.72
CA VAL A 107 2.19 -10.07 5.25
C VAL A 107 2.56 -8.92 6.18
N SER A 108 1.56 -8.18 6.68
CA SER A 108 1.80 -7.08 7.61
C SER A 108 2.43 -7.55 8.92
N THR A 109 1.99 -8.69 9.46
CA THR A 109 2.57 -9.25 10.69
C THR A 109 4.04 -9.55 10.49
N TRP A 110 4.39 -10.24 9.42
CA TRP A 110 5.78 -10.57 9.13
C TRP A 110 6.65 -9.31 8.95
N LEU A 111 6.20 -8.33 8.14
CA LEU A 111 6.93 -7.07 7.90
C LEU A 111 7.11 -6.27 9.19
N HIS A 112 6.08 -6.19 10.03
CA HIS A 112 6.13 -5.51 11.31
C HIS A 112 7.13 -6.17 12.27
N GLU A 113 7.20 -7.51 12.30
CA GLU A 113 8.19 -8.27 13.06
C GLU A 113 9.64 -8.03 12.56
N GLN A 114 9.81 -7.69 11.27
CA GLN A 114 11.10 -7.26 10.74
C GLN A 114 11.43 -5.79 11.07
N GLY A 115 10.50 -5.02 11.67
CA GLY A 115 10.67 -3.64 12.11
C GLY A 115 10.24 -2.58 11.10
N TYR A 116 9.53 -2.93 10.03
CA TYR A 116 9.01 -1.98 9.06
C TYR A 116 7.68 -1.39 9.50
N LEU A 117 7.43 -0.14 9.11
CA LEU A 117 6.08 0.39 9.01
C LEU A 117 5.36 -0.26 7.82
N VAL A 118 4.06 -0.50 7.96
CA VAL A 118 3.29 -1.22 6.95
C VAL A 118 2.08 -0.41 6.51
N GLY A 119 1.98 -0.17 5.21
CA GLY A 119 0.79 0.41 4.58
C GLY A 119 0.10 -0.61 3.67
N PHE A 120 -1.22 -0.63 3.68
CA PHE A 120 -2.00 -1.34 2.67
C PHE A 120 -2.63 -0.36 1.71
N ASN A 121 -2.41 -0.55 0.40
CA ASN A 121 -3.03 0.24 -0.66
C ASN A 121 -4.11 -0.59 -1.35
N LEU A 122 -5.38 -0.37 -0.94
CA LEU A 122 -6.54 -1.05 -1.50
C LEU A 122 -6.90 -0.46 -2.87
N MET A 123 -6.66 -1.22 -3.92
CA MET A 123 -6.95 -0.82 -5.29
C MET A 123 -8.44 -0.99 -5.63
N GLN A 124 -8.93 -0.17 -6.56
CA GLN A 124 -10.29 -0.26 -7.11
C GLN A 124 -11.41 -0.16 -6.05
N ILE A 125 -11.23 0.75 -5.09
CA ILE A 125 -12.21 0.93 -4.00
C ILE A 125 -13.53 1.56 -4.49
N ALA A 126 -13.50 2.30 -5.61
CA ALA A 126 -14.65 3.01 -6.16
C ALA A 126 -15.86 2.11 -6.44
N ASP A 127 -15.62 0.84 -6.82
CA ASP A 127 -16.65 -0.12 -7.18
C ASP A 127 -17.23 -0.87 -5.98
N ARG A 128 -16.87 -0.48 -4.74
CA ARG A 128 -17.29 -1.19 -3.52
C ARG A 128 -18.42 -0.50 -2.81
N THR A 129 -19.30 -1.31 -2.22
CA THR A 129 -20.35 -0.81 -1.35
C THR A 129 -19.78 -0.33 -0.01
N LYS A 130 -20.49 0.56 0.65
CA LYS A 130 -20.09 1.09 1.98
C LYS A 130 -19.95 -0.02 3.04
N GLU A 131 -20.79 -1.07 2.98
CA GLU A 131 -20.69 -2.19 3.92
C GLU A 131 -19.48 -3.12 3.63
N GLU A 132 -19.14 -3.32 2.36
CA GLU A 132 -17.90 -4.02 1.99
C GLU A 132 -16.69 -3.26 2.52
N ILE A 133 -16.59 -1.95 2.27
CA ILE A 133 -15.49 -1.09 2.75
C ILE A 133 -15.38 -1.18 4.28
N LYS A 134 -16.47 -1.05 4.99
CA LYS A 134 -16.52 -1.13 6.45
C LYS A 134 -16.09 -2.51 6.97
N THR A 135 -16.46 -3.58 6.26
CA THR A 135 -16.09 -4.95 6.63
C THR A 135 -14.60 -5.19 6.46
N LEU A 136 -14.01 -4.77 5.31
CA LEU A 136 -12.57 -4.81 5.07
C LEU A 136 -11.80 -4.00 6.13
N ALA A 137 -12.26 -2.80 6.41
CA ALA A 137 -11.71 -1.90 7.41
C ALA A 137 -11.70 -2.54 8.83
N ARG A 138 -12.76 -3.24 9.21
CA ARG A 138 -12.82 -3.99 10.49
C ARG A 138 -11.80 -5.11 10.55
N LYS A 139 -11.65 -5.88 9.45
CA LYS A 139 -10.67 -6.97 9.39
C LYS A 139 -9.24 -6.46 9.53
N ALA A 140 -8.93 -5.30 8.94
CA ALA A 140 -7.62 -4.66 9.06
C ALA A 140 -7.20 -4.42 10.52
N ASN A 141 -8.12 -4.11 11.44
CA ASN A 141 -7.78 -3.85 12.85
C ASN A 141 -7.18 -5.03 13.61
N PHE A 142 -7.27 -6.24 13.09
CA PHE A 142 -6.69 -7.44 13.73
C PHE A 142 -5.22 -7.68 13.34
N PHE A 143 -4.66 -6.80 12.50
CA PHE A 143 -3.31 -6.92 11.97
C PHE A 143 -2.51 -5.64 12.23
N PRO A 144 -1.18 -5.72 12.36
CA PRO A 144 -0.32 -4.56 12.57
C PRO A 144 -0.13 -3.78 11.27
N ILE A 145 -1.11 -2.95 10.95
CA ILE A 145 -1.14 -2.06 9.79
C ILE A 145 -1.07 -0.64 10.33
N ASP A 146 -0.06 0.13 9.91
CA ASP A 146 0.10 1.52 10.33
C ASP A 146 -0.80 2.44 9.52
N ILE A 147 -0.90 2.21 8.21
CA ILE A 147 -1.71 3.06 7.33
C ILE A 147 -2.55 2.21 6.38
N LEU A 148 -3.86 2.44 6.36
CA LEU A 148 -4.76 1.84 5.38
C LEU A 148 -5.09 2.86 4.29
N TYR A 149 -4.56 2.65 3.08
CA TYR A 149 -4.83 3.49 1.91
C TYR A 149 -6.00 2.95 1.09
N PHE A 150 -6.70 3.86 0.46
CA PHE A 150 -7.59 3.55 -0.65
C PHE A 150 -7.16 4.25 -1.92
N ALA A 151 -7.20 3.54 -3.03
CA ALA A 151 -6.81 4.05 -4.33
C ALA A 151 -8.03 4.26 -5.24
N ASP A 152 -8.11 5.46 -5.81
CA ASP A 152 -8.95 5.76 -6.96
C ASP A 152 -8.22 5.34 -8.24
N SER A 153 -8.15 4.03 -8.48
CA SER A 153 -7.33 3.46 -9.55
C SER A 153 -7.74 3.90 -10.96
N MET A 154 -9.00 4.29 -11.14
CA MET A 154 -9.53 4.77 -12.42
C MET A 154 -9.58 6.31 -12.51
N GLY A 155 -9.29 7.02 -11.41
CA GLY A 155 -9.37 8.47 -11.35
C GLY A 155 -10.77 9.02 -11.63
N GLY A 156 -11.80 8.25 -11.30
CA GLY A 156 -13.19 8.53 -11.62
C GLY A 156 -14.04 9.09 -10.49
N LEU A 157 -13.51 9.15 -9.27
CA LEU A 157 -14.23 9.64 -8.11
C LEU A 157 -14.38 11.17 -8.13
N ASN A 158 -15.50 11.62 -7.57
CA ASN A 158 -15.72 13.03 -7.23
C ASN A 158 -15.62 13.25 -5.70
N PRO A 159 -15.55 14.51 -5.20
CA PRO A 159 -15.41 14.78 -3.77
C PRO A 159 -16.50 14.18 -2.88
N LYS A 160 -17.75 14.10 -3.35
CA LYS A 160 -18.85 13.50 -2.59
C LYS A 160 -18.64 12.00 -2.39
N GLU A 161 -18.24 11.30 -3.44
CA GLU A 161 -17.94 9.86 -3.37
C GLU A 161 -16.74 9.58 -2.46
N VAL A 162 -15.73 10.45 -2.49
CA VAL A 162 -14.60 10.40 -1.55
C VAL A 162 -15.07 10.50 -0.11
N ASN A 163 -15.91 11.47 0.22
CA ASN A 163 -16.50 11.63 1.56
C ASN A 163 -17.25 10.35 2.00
N GLU A 164 -18.02 9.74 1.10
CA GLU A 164 -18.76 8.52 1.38
C GLU A 164 -17.83 7.33 1.68
N ILE A 165 -16.74 7.19 0.92
CA ILE A 165 -15.72 6.16 1.11
C ILE A 165 -14.98 6.36 2.43
N VAL A 166 -14.49 7.58 2.71
CA VAL A 166 -13.80 7.90 3.97
C VAL A 166 -14.70 7.65 5.17
N THR A 167 -15.97 8.05 5.08
CA THR A 167 -16.97 7.79 6.12
C THR A 167 -17.15 6.28 6.37
N ALA A 168 -17.18 5.46 5.31
CA ALA A 168 -17.30 4.01 5.43
C ALA A 168 -16.06 3.39 6.10
N PHE A 169 -14.84 3.81 5.71
CA PHE A 169 -13.61 3.37 6.35
C PHE A 169 -13.59 3.71 7.84
N LYS A 170 -13.91 4.94 8.22
CA LYS A 170 -13.88 5.41 9.62
C LYS A 170 -14.89 4.69 10.53
N LYS A 171 -15.93 4.09 9.96
CA LYS A 171 -16.86 3.22 10.71
C LYS A 171 -16.28 1.84 11.03
N GLY A 172 -15.24 1.43 10.34
CA GLY A 172 -14.58 0.13 10.50
C GLY A 172 -13.15 0.21 11.01
N TRP A 173 -12.35 1.13 10.51
CA TRP A 173 -10.93 1.30 10.79
C TRP A 173 -10.67 2.32 11.90
N LYS A 174 -9.68 2.02 12.76
CA LYS A 174 -9.32 2.87 13.92
C LYS A 174 -7.95 3.55 13.77
N GLY A 175 -7.16 3.13 12.78
CA GLY A 175 -5.80 3.64 12.55
C GLY A 175 -5.78 4.80 11.53
N GLU A 176 -4.59 5.09 11.03
CA GLU A 176 -4.34 6.12 10.03
C GLU A 176 -4.94 5.75 8.67
N LEU A 177 -5.54 6.73 8.00
CA LEU A 177 -6.04 6.58 6.63
C LEU A 177 -5.15 7.33 5.64
N GLY A 178 -4.89 6.68 4.52
CA GLY A 178 -4.18 7.24 3.39
C GLY A 178 -5.04 7.27 2.12
N ARG A 179 -4.68 8.17 1.21
CA ARG A 179 -5.29 8.28 -0.10
C ARG A 179 -4.26 8.29 -1.21
N HIS A 180 -4.49 7.42 -2.22
CA HIS A 180 -3.79 7.41 -3.50
C HIS A 180 -4.77 7.81 -4.62
N THR A 181 -4.45 8.85 -5.37
CA THR A 181 -5.38 9.46 -6.33
C THR A 181 -4.79 9.48 -7.72
N HIS A 182 -5.58 9.05 -8.71
CA HIS A 182 -5.33 9.28 -10.12
C HIS A 182 -6.11 10.50 -10.61
N ASP A 183 -5.66 11.14 -11.68
CA ASP A 183 -6.20 12.44 -12.15
C ASP A 183 -6.87 12.34 -13.54
N ASN A 184 -7.43 11.20 -13.88
CA ASN A 184 -8.01 10.95 -15.20
C ASN A 184 -9.17 11.94 -15.55
N LEU A 185 -9.88 12.42 -14.54
CA LEU A 185 -10.95 13.42 -14.71
C LEU A 185 -10.58 14.83 -14.19
N GLY A 186 -9.30 15.09 -13.90
CA GLY A 186 -8.84 16.38 -13.40
C GLY A 186 -9.34 16.73 -11.99
N GLN A 187 -9.68 15.72 -11.19
CA GLN A 187 -10.26 15.91 -9.84
C GLN A 187 -9.33 15.47 -8.70
N ALA A 188 -8.09 15.08 -8.99
CA ALA A 188 -7.19 14.58 -7.96
C ALA A 188 -7.00 15.55 -6.79
N ILE A 189 -6.79 16.84 -7.08
CA ILE A 189 -6.59 17.86 -6.04
C ILE A 189 -7.86 18.05 -5.21
N SER A 190 -9.01 18.28 -5.84
CA SER A 190 -10.29 18.48 -5.13
C SER A 190 -10.66 17.27 -4.27
N ASN A 191 -10.46 16.08 -4.80
CA ASN A 191 -10.66 14.82 -4.10
C ASN A 191 -9.70 14.65 -2.91
N SER A 192 -8.43 15.01 -3.06
CA SER A 192 -7.45 14.95 -1.98
C SER A 192 -7.76 15.95 -0.87
N LEU A 193 -8.16 17.18 -1.22
CA LEU A 193 -8.60 18.17 -0.25
C LEU A 193 -9.84 17.72 0.52
N GLN A 194 -10.81 17.11 -0.17
CA GLN A 194 -11.98 16.51 0.49
C GLN A 194 -11.57 15.41 1.46
N ALA A 195 -10.71 14.47 1.04
CA ALA A 195 -10.26 13.39 1.89
C ALA A 195 -9.56 13.91 3.17
N VAL A 196 -8.69 14.91 3.04
CA VAL A 196 -8.03 15.55 4.19
C VAL A 196 -9.05 16.24 5.10
N SER A 197 -10.03 16.96 4.54
CA SER A 197 -11.13 17.56 5.31
C SER A 197 -11.95 16.53 6.08
N ASP A 198 -12.11 15.34 5.52
CA ASP A 198 -12.79 14.21 6.14
C ASP A 198 -11.91 13.43 7.15
N GLY A 199 -10.63 13.86 7.32
CA GLY A 199 -9.70 13.33 8.31
C GLY A 199 -8.85 12.16 7.82
N VAL A 200 -8.54 12.12 6.52
CA VAL A 200 -7.43 11.35 5.98
C VAL A 200 -6.12 12.07 6.32
N THR A 201 -5.14 11.34 6.82
CA THR A 201 -3.88 11.89 7.35
C THR A 201 -2.70 11.69 6.39
N TRP A 202 -2.82 10.79 5.44
CA TRP A 202 -1.79 10.51 4.44
C TRP A 202 -2.31 10.76 3.02
N ALA A 203 -1.55 11.52 2.25
CA ALA A 203 -1.87 11.79 0.84
C ALA A 203 -0.62 11.61 -0.02
N ASP A 204 -0.78 10.91 -1.15
CA ASP A 204 0.27 10.72 -2.12
C ASP A 204 0.32 11.87 -3.12
N SER A 205 1.52 12.24 -3.54
CA SER A 205 1.78 13.15 -4.65
C SER A 205 2.93 12.62 -5.49
N THR A 206 2.80 12.71 -6.80
CA THR A 206 3.88 12.40 -7.76
C THR A 206 4.63 13.67 -8.16
N VAL A 207 5.90 13.52 -8.50
CA VAL A 207 6.79 14.59 -8.99
C VAL A 207 7.46 14.16 -10.28
#